data_9c90dcacc9b68a0caa4c2618fb7f12d6
#
_entry.id   9c90dcacc9b68a0caa4c2618fb7f12d6
#
_cell.length_a   1.000
_cell.length_b   1.000
_cell.length_c   1.000
_cell.angle_alpha   90.00
_cell.angle_beta   90.00
_cell.angle_gamma   90.00
#
_symmetry.space_group_name_H-M   'P 1'
#
loop_
_entity.id
_entity.type
_entity.pdbx_description
1 polymer ?
#
loop_
_entity_poly.entity_id
_entity_poly.type
_entity_poly.pdbx_seq_one_letter_code
_entity_poly.pdbx_strand_id
1 'polypeptide(L)'
;PFIDAVTIKCPECGKEMHRVPEVIDCWFDSGAMPFAQWHYPFENKDIFEENFPADFISEAVDQTRGWFYSLLAESTLLFNKAPYKNVIVLGHVQDENGQKMSKSKGNAVDPFDALEKHGADAIRWYFYSNSAPWLPNRFHDGAVSEGQRKFMGTLWNTYAFFVLYANIDGFDATKYTLEYDKLSVMDKWLLSKLNTLVKTVDDNLANYKITE
;
A
#
# COMPACT_ATOMS: atom_id res chain seq x y z
N PRO A 1 -25.69 24.14 -2.72
CA PRO A 1 -26.29 25.35 -3.19
C PRO A 1 -27.28 25.15 -4.33
N PHE A 2 -26.89 24.59 -5.47
CA PHE A 2 -27.81 24.39 -6.60
C PHE A 2 -28.87 23.32 -6.34
N ILE A 3 -28.58 22.32 -5.55
CA ILE A 3 -29.46 21.20 -5.22
C ILE A 3 -30.68 21.68 -4.37
N ASP A 4 -30.50 22.75 -3.60
CA ASP A 4 -31.59 23.30 -2.76
C ASP A 4 -32.75 23.88 -3.58
N ALA A 5 -32.51 24.22 -4.85
CA ALA A 5 -33.52 24.67 -5.80
C ALA A 5 -34.21 23.53 -6.57
N VAL A 6 -33.72 22.29 -6.42
CA VAL A 6 -34.29 21.13 -7.12
C VAL A 6 -35.40 20.50 -6.28
N THR A 7 -36.58 20.33 -6.87
CA THR A 7 -37.70 19.60 -6.27
C THR A 7 -38.08 18.40 -7.10
N ILE A 8 -38.46 17.30 -6.44
CA ILE A 8 -38.88 16.05 -7.06
C ILE A 8 -40.31 15.74 -6.60
N LYS A 9 -41.18 15.31 -7.49
CA LYS A 9 -42.52 14.87 -7.09
C LYS A 9 -42.48 13.50 -6.45
N CYS A 10 -43.11 13.36 -5.29
CA CYS A 10 -43.28 12.06 -4.63
C CYS A 10 -44.11 11.12 -5.54
N PRO A 11 -43.62 9.92 -5.84
CA PRO A 11 -44.35 8.97 -6.69
C PRO A 11 -45.61 8.43 -6.03
N GLU A 12 -45.74 8.49 -4.71
CA GLU A 12 -46.89 7.96 -3.98
C GLU A 12 -47.99 9.00 -3.80
N CYS A 13 -47.64 10.23 -3.38
CA CYS A 13 -48.62 11.24 -3.04
C CYS A 13 -48.63 12.49 -3.95
N GLY A 14 -47.71 12.58 -4.90
CA GLY A 14 -47.60 13.69 -5.86
C GLY A 14 -47.12 15.03 -5.28
N LYS A 15 -46.86 15.13 -3.98
CA LYS A 15 -46.34 16.35 -3.34
C LYS A 15 -44.90 16.60 -3.71
N GLU A 16 -44.49 17.87 -3.68
CA GLU A 16 -43.06 18.23 -3.87
C GLU A 16 -42.24 17.80 -2.70
N MET A 17 -41.14 17.16 -3.01
CA MET A 17 -40.08 16.79 -2.06
C MET A 17 -38.89 17.73 -2.25
N HIS A 18 -38.32 18.19 -1.16
CA HIS A 18 -37.13 19.02 -1.09
C HIS A 18 -35.99 18.21 -0.49
N ARG A 19 -34.77 18.63 -0.79
CA ARG A 19 -33.58 18.05 -0.14
C ARG A 19 -33.68 18.23 1.38
N VAL A 20 -33.36 17.17 2.11
CA VAL A 20 -33.16 17.27 3.57
C VAL A 20 -31.88 18.11 3.81
N PRO A 21 -31.88 19.07 4.75
CA PRO A 21 -30.74 19.95 4.97
C PRO A 21 -29.52 19.21 5.57
N GLU A 22 -29.76 18.07 6.21
CA GLU A 22 -28.72 17.24 6.78
C GLU A 22 -27.83 16.65 5.67
N VAL A 23 -26.54 16.53 5.97
CA VAL A 23 -25.53 15.94 5.09
C VAL A 23 -25.16 14.57 5.65
N ILE A 24 -25.17 13.54 4.80
CA ILE A 24 -24.65 12.22 5.18
C ILE A 24 -23.17 12.36 5.53
N ASP A 25 -22.77 11.74 6.61
CA ASP A 25 -21.38 11.70 7.05
C ASP A 25 -20.53 10.96 6.00
N CYS A 26 -19.44 11.58 5.55
CA CYS A 26 -18.50 10.96 4.59
C CYS A 26 -17.89 9.64 5.12
N TRP A 27 -17.87 9.46 6.42
CA TRP A 27 -17.41 8.19 7.02
C TRP A 27 -18.41 7.06 6.83
N PHE A 28 -19.68 7.35 6.68
CA PHE A 28 -20.67 6.35 6.27
C PHE A 28 -20.41 5.86 4.85
N ASP A 29 -20.20 6.75 3.90
CA ASP A 29 -19.91 6.36 2.52
C ASP A 29 -18.63 5.52 2.44
N SER A 30 -17.58 5.90 3.16
CA SER A 30 -16.33 5.15 3.21
C SER A 30 -16.44 3.82 3.97
N GLY A 31 -17.29 3.75 4.98
CA GLY A 31 -17.59 2.52 5.72
C GLY A 31 -18.40 1.51 4.91
N ALA A 32 -19.22 2.01 3.98
CA ALA A 32 -20.00 1.19 3.06
C ALA A 32 -19.17 0.54 1.93
N MET A 33 -17.91 0.94 1.74
CA MET A 33 -17.05 0.51 0.63
C MET A 33 -17.01 -1.01 0.43
N PRO A 34 -16.90 -1.87 1.45
CA PRO A 34 -16.78 -3.32 1.24
C PRO A 34 -17.92 -3.95 0.44
N PHE A 35 -19.10 -3.38 0.49
CA PHE A 35 -20.29 -3.88 -0.22
C PHE A 35 -20.75 -2.93 -1.32
N ALA A 36 -20.63 -1.62 -1.12
CA ALA A 36 -21.08 -0.62 -2.09
C ALA A 36 -20.28 -0.66 -3.40
N GLN A 37 -18.97 -0.92 -3.35
CA GLN A 37 -18.13 -1.02 -4.55
C GLN A 37 -18.58 -2.12 -5.51
N TRP A 38 -19.25 -3.15 -5.01
CA TRP A 38 -19.76 -4.26 -5.80
C TRP A 38 -21.24 -4.10 -6.18
N HIS A 39 -21.90 -3.03 -5.73
CA HIS A 39 -23.33 -2.82 -5.85
C HIS A 39 -24.14 -3.96 -5.17
N TYR A 40 -23.55 -4.57 -4.13
CA TYR A 40 -24.22 -5.59 -3.34
C TYR A 40 -25.41 -4.98 -2.55
N PRO A 41 -26.58 -5.66 -2.41
CA PRO A 41 -26.85 -7.05 -2.81
C PRO A 41 -27.46 -7.21 -4.21
N PHE A 42 -27.52 -6.17 -5.03
CA PHE A 42 -28.23 -6.14 -6.30
C PHE A 42 -27.41 -6.77 -7.44
N GLU A 43 -26.09 -6.62 -7.39
CA GLU A 43 -25.15 -7.12 -8.39
C GLU A 43 -23.92 -7.72 -7.71
N ASN A 44 -23.11 -8.48 -8.46
CA ASN A 44 -21.77 -8.96 -8.07
C ASN A 44 -21.72 -9.66 -6.70
N LYS A 45 -22.76 -10.40 -6.37
CA LYS A 45 -22.86 -11.10 -5.07
C LYS A 45 -21.71 -12.08 -4.86
N ASP A 46 -21.36 -12.85 -5.89
CA ASP A 46 -20.29 -13.84 -5.82
C ASP A 46 -18.93 -13.18 -5.56
N ILE A 47 -18.66 -12.02 -6.21
CA ILE A 47 -17.45 -11.25 -6.00
C ILE A 47 -17.39 -10.70 -4.56
N PHE A 48 -18.51 -10.21 -4.05
CA PHE A 48 -18.57 -9.75 -2.67
C PHE A 48 -18.30 -10.90 -1.68
N GLU A 49 -18.94 -12.06 -1.86
CA GLU A 49 -18.78 -13.21 -0.95
C GLU A 49 -17.34 -13.75 -0.96
N GLU A 50 -16.64 -13.69 -2.10
CA GLU A 50 -15.24 -14.09 -2.22
C GLU A 50 -14.28 -13.10 -1.54
N ASN A 51 -14.59 -11.79 -1.58
CA ASN A 51 -13.69 -10.73 -1.10
C ASN A 51 -14.04 -10.19 0.29
N PHE A 52 -15.11 -10.67 0.92
CA PHE A 52 -15.56 -10.22 2.23
C PHE A 52 -15.47 -11.33 3.29
N PRO A 53 -14.73 -11.11 4.38
CA PRO A 53 -13.98 -9.91 4.76
C PRO A 53 -12.65 -9.78 3.99
N ALA A 54 -12.18 -8.55 3.82
CA ALA A 54 -10.87 -8.27 3.23
C ALA A 54 -9.74 -8.98 3.99
N ASP A 55 -8.69 -9.39 3.30
CA ASP A 55 -7.55 -10.06 3.94
C ASP A 55 -6.81 -9.12 4.87
N PHE A 56 -6.62 -7.86 4.46
CA PHE A 56 -6.11 -6.81 5.33
C PHE A 56 -6.56 -5.42 4.87
N ILE A 57 -6.49 -4.46 5.79
CA ILE A 57 -6.58 -3.02 5.51
C ILE A 57 -5.39 -2.32 6.14
N SER A 58 -5.01 -1.16 5.61
CA SER A 58 -3.88 -0.39 6.14
C SER A 58 -4.14 1.11 6.00
N GLU A 59 -4.05 1.80 7.11
CA GLU A 59 -4.11 3.26 7.22
C GLU A 59 -3.44 3.72 8.53
N ALA A 60 -3.34 5.03 8.74
CA ALA A 60 -2.72 5.59 9.92
C ALA A 60 -3.58 5.43 11.19
N VAL A 61 -2.96 5.58 12.35
CA VAL A 61 -3.56 5.35 13.68
C VAL A 61 -4.77 6.24 13.98
N ASP A 62 -4.90 7.40 13.36
CA ASP A 62 -6.06 8.29 13.49
C ASP A 62 -7.34 7.66 12.96
N GLN A 63 -7.25 6.68 12.06
CA GLN A 63 -8.40 5.96 11.50
C GLN A 63 -9.09 5.00 12.48
N THR A 64 -8.57 4.84 13.67
CA THR A 64 -9.27 4.18 14.80
C THR A 64 -10.55 4.94 15.20
N ARG A 65 -10.62 6.25 14.88
CA ARG A 65 -11.79 7.12 15.04
C ARG A 65 -12.31 7.66 13.71
N GLY A 66 -12.14 6.91 12.64
CA GLY A 66 -12.55 7.25 11.29
C GLY A 66 -12.90 5.98 10.53
N TRP A 67 -12.14 5.67 9.50
CA TRP A 67 -12.45 4.60 8.55
C TRP A 67 -12.48 3.20 9.19
N PHE A 68 -11.53 2.84 10.05
CA PHE A 68 -11.57 1.53 10.71
C PHE A 68 -12.83 1.33 11.54
N TYR A 69 -13.28 2.40 12.22
CA TYR A 69 -14.50 2.37 13.01
C TYR A 69 -15.75 2.26 12.15
N SER A 70 -15.91 3.09 11.12
CA SER A 70 -17.10 3.07 10.25
C SER A 70 -17.23 1.74 9.49
N LEU A 71 -16.12 1.20 8.95
CA LEU A 71 -16.09 -0.14 8.36
C LEU A 71 -16.62 -1.21 9.32
N LEU A 72 -16.13 -1.22 10.55
CA LEU A 72 -16.51 -2.20 11.55
C LEU A 72 -17.97 -2.03 11.99
N ALA A 73 -18.40 -0.79 12.21
CA ALA A 73 -19.76 -0.49 12.66
C ALA A 73 -20.80 -0.93 11.62
N GLU A 74 -20.64 -0.52 10.39
CA GLU A 74 -21.59 -0.84 9.30
C GLU A 74 -21.62 -2.34 8.98
N SER A 75 -20.45 -2.96 8.87
CA SER A 75 -20.38 -4.40 8.59
C SER A 75 -20.94 -5.24 9.73
N THR A 76 -20.74 -4.82 10.97
CA THR A 76 -21.33 -5.52 12.12
C THR A 76 -22.85 -5.39 12.12
N LEU A 77 -23.39 -4.20 11.83
CA LEU A 77 -24.82 -3.96 11.77
C LEU A 77 -25.50 -4.74 10.63
N LEU A 78 -24.87 -4.79 9.46
CA LEU A 78 -25.46 -5.40 8.26
C LEU A 78 -25.22 -6.91 8.18
N PHE A 79 -24.03 -7.37 8.55
CA PHE A 79 -23.58 -8.74 8.31
C PHE A 79 -23.23 -9.51 9.59
N ASN A 80 -23.26 -8.86 10.75
CA ASN A 80 -22.79 -9.43 12.03
C ASN A 80 -21.37 -10.01 11.93
N LYS A 81 -20.50 -9.36 11.16
CA LYS A 81 -19.16 -9.83 10.80
C LYS A 81 -18.20 -8.66 10.64
N ALA A 82 -16.93 -8.83 11.05
CA ALA A 82 -15.90 -7.85 10.79
C ALA A 82 -15.59 -7.78 9.29
N PRO A 83 -15.32 -6.60 8.72
CA PRO A 83 -15.08 -6.43 7.28
C PRO A 83 -13.64 -6.74 6.85
N TYR A 84 -12.74 -6.99 7.79
CA TYR A 84 -11.32 -7.30 7.55
C TYR A 84 -10.83 -8.36 8.55
N LYS A 85 -9.83 -9.13 8.12
CA LYS A 85 -9.15 -10.15 8.93
C LYS A 85 -7.97 -9.56 9.71
N ASN A 86 -7.23 -8.65 9.07
CA ASN A 86 -6.04 -8.01 9.61
C ASN A 86 -6.10 -6.49 9.39
N VAL A 87 -5.47 -5.74 10.29
CA VAL A 87 -5.27 -4.30 10.14
C VAL A 87 -3.82 -3.95 10.43
N ILE A 88 -3.19 -3.26 9.46
CA ILE A 88 -1.84 -2.73 9.61
C ILE A 88 -1.98 -1.24 9.90
N VAL A 89 -1.77 -0.87 11.15
CA VAL A 89 -1.91 0.52 11.60
C VAL A 89 -0.58 1.24 11.42
N LEU A 90 -0.56 2.24 10.55
CA LEU A 90 0.67 2.97 10.21
C LEU A 90 0.97 4.08 11.23
N GLY A 91 2.25 4.22 11.56
CA GLY A 91 2.77 5.36 12.32
C GLY A 91 2.77 6.64 11.47
N HIS A 92 2.82 7.79 12.16
CA HIS A 92 2.88 9.08 11.47
C HIS A 92 4.21 9.30 10.75
N VAL A 93 4.14 9.92 9.57
CA VAL A 93 5.33 10.44 8.90
C VAL A 93 5.70 11.78 9.53
N GLN A 94 6.96 11.88 9.95
CA GLN A 94 7.55 13.03 10.62
C GLN A 94 8.64 13.67 9.76
N ASP A 95 9.00 14.91 10.05
CA ASP A 95 10.16 15.55 9.44
C ASP A 95 11.48 14.96 9.98
N GLU A 96 12.60 15.45 9.49
CA GLU A 96 13.94 14.99 9.90
C GLU A 96 14.20 15.12 11.40
N ASN A 97 13.56 16.08 12.05
CA ASN A 97 13.68 16.35 13.49
C ASN A 97 12.69 15.54 14.35
N GLY A 98 11.88 14.68 13.73
CA GLY A 98 10.85 13.91 14.41
C GLY A 98 9.61 14.72 14.78
N GLN A 99 9.39 15.86 14.14
CA GLN A 99 8.19 16.68 14.35
C GLN A 99 7.09 16.26 13.37
N LYS A 100 5.84 16.30 13.84
CA LYS A 100 4.69 16.06 12.98
C LYS A 100 4.68 17.08 11.84
N MET A 101 4.62 16.59 10.61
CA MET A 101 4.49 17.44 9.43
C MET A 101 3.14 18.16 9.42
N SER A 102 3.15 19.45 9.11
CA SER A 102 1.94 20.22 8.88
C SER A 102 2.21 21.38 7.92
N LYS A 103 1.21 21.71 7.10
CA LYS A 103 1.29 22.87 6.18
C LYS A 103 1.52 24.18 6.93
N SER A 104 0.90 24.34 8.09
CA SER A 104 1.03 25.57 8.91
C SER A 104 2.43 25.77 9.51
N LYS A 105 3.21 24.71 9.69
CA LYS A 105 4.60 24.77 10.17
C LYS A 105 5.63 24.88 9.05
N GLY A 106 5.22 24.72 7.79
CA GLY A 106 6.11 24.77 6.63
C GLY A 106 7.10 23.59 6.55
N ASN A 107 6.90 22.52 7.33
CA ASN A 107 7.74 21.32 7.33
C ASN A 107 7.10 20.13 6.60
N ALA A 108 6.00 20.35 5.89
CA ALA A 108 5.38 19.33 5.07
C ALA A 108 6.16 19.15 3.75
N VAL A 109 6.40 17.90 3.38
CA VAL A 109 6.98 17.55 2.08
C VAL A 109 5.84 17.33 1.09
N ASP A 110 5.93 17.93 -0.10
CA ASP A 110 5.00 17.63 -1.18
C ASP A 110 5.34 16.25 -1.76
N PRO A 111 4.38 15.32 -1.80
CA PRO A 111 4.63 13.97 -2.32
C PRO A 111 5.06 13.95 -3.78
N PHE A 112 4.54 14.87 -4.61
CA PHE A 112 4.90 14.93 -6.03
C PHE A 112 6.32 15.43 -6.24
N ASP A 113 6.76 16.43 -5.46
CA ASP A 113 8.15 16.91 -5.50
C ASP A 113 9.12 15.79 -5.06
N ALA A 114 8.75 15.04 -4.03
CA ALA A 114 9.54 13.91 -3.57
C ALA A 114 9.61 12.78 -4.63
N LEU A 115 8.50 12.46 -5.29
CA LEU A 115 8.45 11.49 -6.39
C LEU A 115 9.29 11.91 -7.59
N GLU A 116 9.22 13.18 -7.98
CA GLU A 116 10.03 13.73 -9.08
C GLU A 116 11.52 13.66 -8.76
N LYS A 117 11.89 13.95 -7.52
CA LYS A 117 13.29 13.98 -7.07
C LYS A 117 13.92 12.61 -6.91
N HIS A 118 13.23 11.67 -6.33
CA HIS A 118 13.78 10.37 -5.91
C HIS A 118 13.27 9.19 -6.73
N GLY A 119 12.13 9.34 -7.39
CA GLY A 119 11.42 8.25 -8.02
C GLY A 119 10.59 7.42 -7.01
N ALA A 120 9.52 6.81 -7.51
CA ALA A 120 8.57 6.06 -6.67
C ALA A 120 9.22 4.86 -5.97
N ASP A 121 10.08 4.13 -6.65
CA ASP A 121 10.68 2.92 -6.09
C ASP A 121 11.65 3.21 -4.95
N ALA A 122 12.39 4.32 -4.99
CA ALA A 122 13.26 4.73 -3.89
C ALA A 122 12.46 5.09 -2.63
N ILE A 123 11.33 5.78 -2.81
CA ILE A 123 10.43 6.14 -1.71
C ILE A 123 9.76 4.89 -1.14
N ARG A 124 9.26 3.99 -1.97
CA ARG A 124 8.67 2.71 -1.53
C ARG A 124 9.68 1.87 -0.78
N TRP A 125 10.89 1.75 -1.31
CA TRP A 125 11.98 1.03 -0.64
C TRP A 125 12.29 1.63 0.73
N TYR A 126 12.37 2.96 0.81
CA TYR A 126 12.58 3.66 2.06
C TYR A 126 11.54 3.30 3.13
N PHE A 127 10.25 3.39 2.79
CA PHE A 127 9.18 3.08 3.74
C PHE A 127 9.14 1.60 4.16
N TYR A 128 9.53 0.69 3.29
CA TYR A 128 9.56 -0.74 3.62
C TYR A 128 10.79 -1.17 4.41
N SER A 129 11.91 -0.46 4.28
CA SER A 129 13.19 -0.88 4.88
C SER A 129 13.62 -0.07 6.09
N ASN A 130 13.02 1.12 6.34
CA ASN A 130 13.54 2.04 7.34
C ASN A 130 13.10 1.70 8.76
N SER A 131 11.81 1.44 8.98
CA SER A 131 11.25 1.11 10.30
C SER A 131 9.99 0.28 10.19
N ALA A 132 9.60 -0.39 11.29
CA ALA A 132 8.35 -1.12 11.33
C ALA A 132 7.17 -0.18 11.02
N PRO A 133 6.17 -0.63 10.23
CA PRO A 133 5.10 0.24 9.71
C PRO A 133 4.32 1.02 10.78
N TRP A 134 4.17 0.44 11.97
CA TRP A 134 3.45 1.05 13.10
C TRP A 134 4.26 2.07 13.89
N LEU A 135 5.56 2.21 13.61
CA LEU A 135 6.40 3.22 14.25
C LEU A 135 6.39 4.53 13.44
N PRO A 136 6.58 5.67 14.10
CA PRO A 136 6.78 6.92 13.41
C PRO A 136 7.98 6.86 12.47
N ASN A 137 7.82 7.37 11.25
CA ASN A 137 8.85 7.34 10.22
C ASN A 137 9.32 8.77 9.90
N ARG A 138 10.63 9.04 10.02
CA ARG A 138 11.23 10.35 9.74
C ARG A 138 11.60 10.44 8.28
N PHE A 139 10.79 11.14 7.49
CA PHE A 139 11.02 11.32 6.07
C PHE A 139 11.94 12.52 5.80
N HIS A 140 13.07 12.28 5.16
CA HIS A 140 13.96 13.32 4.65
C HIS A 140 14.77 12.79 3.44
N ASP A 141 15.16 13.70 2.57
CA ASP A 141 15.85 13.40 1.31
C ASP A 141 17.09 12.53 1.46
N GLY A 142 17.90 12.80 2.48
CA GLY A 142 19.14 12.06 2.72
C GLY A 142 18.91 10.57 3.00
N ALA A 143 17.86 10.24 3.76
CA ALA A 143 17.54 8.85 4.08
C ALA A 143 17.01 8.08 2.86
N VAL A 144 16.16 8.71 2.04
CA VAL A 144 15.67 8.12 0.79
C VAL A 144 16.83 7.88 -0.18
N SER A 145 17.69 8.88 -0.38
CA SER A 145 18.88 8.77 -1.25
C SER A 145 19.86 7.71 -0.78
N GLU A 146 20.02 7.52 0.53
CA GLU A 146 20.90 6.50 1.07
C GLU A 146 20.38 5.08 0.77
N GLY A 147 19.09 4.83 0.98
CA GLY A 147 18.43 3.57 0.64
C GLY A 147 18.54 3.26 -0.86
N GLN A 148 18.28 4.26 -1.70
CA GLN A 148 18.42 4.15 -3.16
C GLN A 148 19.86 3.76 -3.55
N ARG A 149 20.85 4.44 -3.01
CA ARG A 149 22.27 4.21 -3.35
C ARG A 149 22.74 2.84 -2.89
N LYS A 150 22.42 2.45 -1.64
CA LYS A 150 22.94 1.21 -1.02
C LYS A 150 22.35 -0.05 -1.65
N PHE A 151 21.07 -0.07 -1.95
CA PHE A 151 20.40 -1.25 -2.49
C PHE A 151 20.22 -1.16 -4.01
N MET A 152 19.44 -0.21 -4.49
CA MET A 152 19.09 -0.11 -5.92
C MET A 152 20.32 0.15 -6.78
N GLY A 153 21.20 1.07 -6.33
CA GLY A 153 22.43 1.37 -7.05
C GLY A 153 23.37 0.18 -7.15
N THR A 154 23.49 -0.60 -6.07
CA THR A 154 24.32 -1.82 -6.08
C THR A 154 23.73 -2.88 -7.00
N LEU A 155 22.44 -3.12 -6.95
CA LEU A 155 21.74 -4.06 -7.84
C LEU A 155 21.88 -3.64 -9.31
N TRP A 156 21.63 -2.38 -9.59
CA TRP A 156 21.77 -1.81 -10.94
C TRP A 156 23.21 -1.95 -11.49
N ASN A 157 24.21 -1.61 -10.69
CA ASN A 157 25.60 -1.71 -11.11
C ASN A 157 26.02 -3.17 -11.37
N THR A 158 25.55 -4.11 -10.54
CA THR A 158 25.78 -5.53 -10.76
C THR A 158 25.15 -6.01 -12.06
N TYR A 159 23.92 -5.61 -12.33
CA TYR A 159 23.22 -5.93 -13.58
C TYR A 159 23.90 -5.29 -14.79
N ALA A 160 24.25 -4.01 -14.70
CA ALA A 160 24.90 -3.28 -15.78
C ALA A 160 26.27 -3.89 -16.13
N PHE A 161 27.03 -4.31 -15.13
CA PHE A 161 28.28 -5.03 -15.33
C PHE A 161 28.06 -6.35 -16.09
N PHE A 162 27.10 -7.14 -15.66
CA PHE A 162 26.77 -8.40 -16.35
C PHE A 162 26.34 -8.14 -17.80
N VAL A 163 25.44 -7.20 -18.06
CA VAL A 163 24.93 -6.90 -19.41
C VAL A 163 26.04 -6.40 -20.32
N LEU A 164 26.95 -5.56 -19.81
CA LEU A 164 28.07 -5.07 -20.58
C LEU A 164 28.91 -6.23 -21.14
N TYR A 165 29.33 -7.15 -20.30
CA TYR A 165 30.17 -8.27 -20.73
C TYR A 165 29.39 -9.32 -21.51
N ALA A 166 28.13 -9.58 -21.15
CA ALA A 166 27.28 -10.48 -21.92
C ALA A 166 27.11 -10.00 -23.37
N ASN A 167 26.98 -8.69 -23.59
CA ASN A 167 26.90 -8.11 -24.94
C ASN A 167 28.23 -8.21 -25.70
N ILE A 168 29.35 -7.97 -25.04
CA ILE A 168 30.69 -8.10 -25.65
C ILE A 168 30.95 -9.53 -26.11
N ASP A 169 30.59 -10.50 -25.26
CA ASP A 169 30.82 -11.92 -25.52
C ASP A 169 29.75 -12.57 -26.39
N GLY A 170 28.69 -11.84 -26.74
CA GLY A 170 27.54 -12.38 -27.46
C GLY A 170 26.80 -13.47 -26.69
N PHE A 171 26.79 -13.39 -25.36
CA PHE A 171 26.20 -14.40 -24.47
C PHE A 171 24.67 -14.38 -24.60
N ASP A 172 24.12 -15.56 -24.86
CA ASP A 172 22.67 -15.80 -24.95
C ASP A 172 22.29 -16.85 -23.91
N ALA A 173 21.70 -16.39 -22.81
CA ALA A 173 21.31 -17.25 -21.68
C ALA A 173 20.32 -18.36 -22.06
N THR A 174 19.54 -18.18 -23.16
CA THR A 174 18.58 -19.19 -23.61
C THR A 174 19.22 -20.45 -24.18
N LYS A 175 20.49 -20.37 -24.55
CA LYS A 175 21.26 -21.49 -25.10
C LYS A 175 21.92 -22.38 -24.03
N TYR A 176 21.80 -22.02 -22.76
CA TYR A 176 22.43 -22.72 -21.67
C TYR A 176 21.41 -23.21 -20.65
N THR A 177 21.67 -24.37 -20.10
CA THR A 177 20.90 -24.94 -18.99
C THR A 177 21.78 -24.97 -17.76
N LEU A 178 21.22 -24.57 -16.62
CA LEU A 178 21.93 -24.62 -15.35
C LEU A 178 22.11 -26.10 -14.93
N GLU A 179 23.38 -26.55 -14.91
CA GLU A 179 23.76 -27.87 -14.43
C GLU A 179 24.38 -27.76 -13.03
N TYR A 180 23.60 -27.99 -12.00
CA TYR A 180 23.99 -27.75 -10.60
C TYR A 180 25.26 -28.47 -10.21
N ASP A 181 25.46 -29.71 -10.68
CA ASP A 181 26.64 -30.52 -10.33
C ASP A 181 27.95 -29.96 -10.90
N LYS A 182 27.88 -29.22 -11.99
CA LYS A 182 29.02 -28.57 -12.63
C LYS A 182 29.38 -27.20 -12.04
N LEU A 183 28.55 -26.69 -11.13
CA LEU A 183 28.80 -25.38 -10.50
C LEU A 183 29.97 -25.46 -9.51
N SER A 184 30.70 -24.34 -9.46
CA SER A 184 31.73 -24.15 -8.44
C SER A 184 31.13 -24.10 -7.02
N VAL A 185 31.96 -24.26 -6.01
CA VAL A 185 31.55 -24.13 -4.60
C VAL A 185 30.94 -22.72 -4.34
N MET A 186 31.55 -21.69 -4.95
CA MET A 186 31.07 -20.30 -4.81
C MET A 186 29.68 -20.08 -5.45
N ASP A 187 29.45 -20.65 -6.62
CA ASP A 187 28.16 -20.56 -7.29
C ASP A 187 27.06 -21.26 -6.48
N LYS A 188 27.38 -22.47 -5.96
CA LYS A 188 26.46 -23.21 -5.09
C LYS A 188 26.16 -22.45 -3.80
N TRP A 189 27.17 -21.83 -3.20
CA TRP A 189 27.00 -20.98 -2.03
C TRP A 189 26.11 -19.77 -2.32
N LEU A 190 26.32 -19.08 -3.44
CA LEU A 190 25.50 -17.92 -3.85
C LEU A 190 24.04 -18.33 -4.07
N LEU A 191 23.80 -19.41 -4.79
CA LEU A 191 22.44 -19.92 -5.01
C LEU A 191 21.76 -20.33 -3.71
N SER A 192 22.49 -20.96 -2.80
CA SER A 192 21.98 -21.30 -1.45
C SER A 192 21.57 -20.04 -0.67
N LYS A 193 22.41 -18.99 -0.70
CA LYS A 193 22.09 -17.70 -0.08
C LYS A 193 20.86 -17.04 -0.70
N LEU A 194 20.78 -17.04 -2.03
CA LEU A 194 19.64 -16.48 -2.75
C LEU A 194 18.33 -17.20 -2.38
N ASN A 195 18.34 -18.54 -2.40
CA ASN A 195 17.13 -19.31 -2.05
C ASN A 195 16.72 -19.10 -0.59
N THR A 196 17.68 -19.00 0.32
CA THR A 196 17.39 -18.67 1.73
C THR A 196 16.78 -17.27 1.85
N LEU A 197 17.34 -16.29 1.13
CA LEU A 197 16.81 -14.93 1.11
C LEU A 197 15.37 -14.89 0.58
N VAL A 198 15.13 -15.54 -0.57
CA VAL A 198 13.79 -15.60 -1.17
C VAL A 198 12.77 -16.18 -0.18
N LYS A 199 13.10 -17.32 0.45
CA LYS A 199 12.23 -17.93 1.46
C LYS A 199 11.99 -17.00 2.66
N THR A 200 13.04 -16.37 3.17
CA THR A 200 12.91 -15.48 4.34
C THR A 200 12.05 -14.27 4.03
N VAL A 201 12.23 -13.66 2.86
CA VAL A 201 11.41 -12.50 2.43
C VAL A 201 9.96 -12.91 2.23
N ASP A 202 9.70 -14.05 1.57
CA ASP A 202 8.35 -14.55 1.35
C ASP A 202 7.63 -14.84 2.68
N ASP A 203 8.28 -15.58 3.58
CA ASP A 203 7.75 -15.89 4.91
C ASP A 203 7.48 -14.62 5.74
N ASN A 204 8.37 -13.62 5.68
CA ASN A 204 8.20 -12.36 6.40
C ASN A 204 7.05 -11.52 5.82
N LEU A 205 6.96 -11.38 4.50
CA LEU A 205 5.88 -10.64 3.86
C LEU A 205 4.51 -11.30 4.10
N ALA A 206 4.44 -12.64 4.06
CA ALA A 206 3.22 -13.39 4.37
C ALA A 206 2.73 -13.16 5.81
N ASN A 207 3.64 -12.79 6.72
CA ASN A 207 3.34 -12.49 8.12
C ASN A 207 3.35 -10.99 8.46
N TYR A 208 3.31 -10.12 7.46
CA TYR A 208 3.35 -8.64 7.60
C TYR A 208 4.59 -8.09 8.31
N LYS A 209 5.69 -8.84 8.33
CA LYS A 209 6.99 -8.44 8.89
C LYS A 209 7.84 -7.74 7.82
N ILE A 210 7.37 -6.59 7.38
CA ILE A 210 7.84 -5.92 6.15
C ILE A 210 9.30 -5.48 6.24
N THR A 211 9.78 -5.14 7.42
CA THR A 211 11.13 -4.58 7.65
C THR A 211 12.16 -5.59 8.16
N GLU A 212 11.79 -6.84 8.38
CA GLU A 212 12.67 -7.89 8.91
C GLU A 212 13.52 -8.61 7.84
#